data_29c5f3204b4251b910ba5e7915b80efe
#
_entry.id   29c5f3204b4251b910ba5e7915b80efe
#
_cell.length_a   1.000
_cell.length_b   1.000
_cell.length_c   1.000
_cell.angle_alpha   90.00
_cell.angle_beta   90.00
_cell.angle_gamma   90.00
#
_symmetry.space_group_name_H-M   'P 1'
#
loop_
_entity.id
_entity.type
_entity.pdbx_description
1 polymer ?
#
loop_
_entity_poly.entity_id
_entity_poly.type
_entity_poly.pdbx_seq_one_letter_code
_entity_poly.pdbx_strand_id
1 'polypeptide(L)'
;VSNLRLNLTDFLELLHLDYVKLRLDENHTFQEFFSTEDSQIRVQSSVVARELLFNIQDISILTNALTTVVQTIGDSYSTNTFYKEILKSILSHSNFVHFVKKDETSAMVILDFYNSVRNTPFCQNDPLFWEQFASACIDANRFPEAESCLKTAFSKASIIPGYVPYQVETVQARYILNAFIYNFSTHTTSAEDVIKCLNSSYEHLFKYYDHPDNILAYVFNVSKSYAEVWKLSKSLLDGNQIFQFQSTIREILNRLKSYCITTGNTLENSPVYI
;
A
#
# COMPACT_ATOMS: atom_id res chain seq x y z
N VAL A 1 10.58 -5.67 -5.62
CA VAL A 1 10.35 -5.77 -7.06
C VAL A 1 10.26 -7.24 -7.37
N SER A 2 9.02 -7.73 -7.53
CA SER A 2 8.77 -9.11 -7.93
C SER A 2 9.51 -9.41 -9.23
N ASN A 3 10.06 -10.60 -9.37
CA ASN A 3 10.60 -11.15 -10.62
C ASN A 3 9.43 -11.33 -11.61
N LEU A 4 8.86 -10.25 -12.09
CA LEU A 4 7.80 -10.28 -13.09
C LEU A 4 8.44 -10.78 -14.39
N ARG A 5 8.19 -12.03 -14.72
CA ARG A 5 8.53 -12.61 -16.00
C ARG A 5 7.39 -12.34 -16.95
N LEU A 6 7.54 -11.37 -17.82
CA LEU A 6 6.58 -11.09 -18.88
C LEU A 6 6.85 -12.00 -20.07
N ASN A 7 5.84 -12.68 -20.57
CA ASN A 7 5.92 -13.29 -21.88
C ASN A 7 6.09 -12.16 -22.92
N LEU A 8 7.00 -12.32 -23.87
CA LEU A 8 7.29 -11.31 -24.88
C LEU A 8 6.02 -10.89 -25.64
N THR A 9 5.17 -11.84 -25.99
CA THR A 9 3.91 -11.58 -26.70
C THR A 9 2.98 -10.73 -25.85
N ASP A 10 2.79 -11.08 -24.57
CA ASP A 10 1.93 -10.34 -23.63
C ASP A 10 2.46 -8.92 -23.39
N PHE A 11 3.80 -8.76 -23.33
CA PHE A 11 4.44 -7.45 -23.17
C PHE A 11 4.24 -6.56 -24.40
N LEU A 12 4.38 -7.10 -25.58
CA LEU A 12 4.19 -6.36 -26.84
C LEU A 12 2.72 -5.98 -27.04
N GLU A 13 1.81 -6.88 -26.70
CA GLU A 13 0.37 -6.65 -26.74
C GLU A 13 -0.03 -5.56 -25.74
N LEU A 14 0.49 -5.62 -24.53
CA LEU A 14 0.28 -4.63 -23.48
C LEU A 14 0.73 -3.22 -23.88
N LEU A 15 1.83 -3.12 -24.59
CA LEU A 15 2.38 -1.84 -25.06
C LEU A 15 1.82 -1.42 -26.44
N HIS A 16 0.94 -2.21 -27.05
CA HIS A 16 0.49 -2.03 -28.44
C HIS A 16 1.67 -1.90 -29.44
N LEU A 17 2.73 -2.64 -29.19
CA LEU A 17 3.97 -2.58 -29.98
C LEU A 17 4.06 -3.78 -30.90
N ASP A 18 4.47 -3.50 -32.13
CA ASP A 18 4.80 -4.54 -33.09
C ASP A 18 6.25 -4.98 -32.87
N TYR A 19 6.47 -6.29 -32.68
CA TYR A 19 7.81 -6.88 -32.50
C TYR A 19 8.77 -6.45 -33.60
N VAL A 20 8.29 -6.39 -34.85
CA VAL A 20 9.10 -5.96 -36.02
C VAL A 20 9.57 -4.52 -35.89
N LYS A 21 8.77 -3.66 -35.28
CA LYS A 21 9.14 -2.25 -35.04
C LYS A 21 10.12 -2.07 -33.89
N LEU A 22 10.02 -2.89 -32.87
CA LEU A 22 10.91 -2.82 -31.71
C LEU A 22 12.31 -3.34 -32.01
N ARG A 23 12.45 -4.33 -32.89
CA ARG A 23 13.72 -4.98 -33.23
C ARG A 23 14.61 -5.18 -32.00
N LEU A 24 14.04 -5.87 -31.00
CA LEU A 24 14.64 -6.03 -29.67
C LEU A 24 16.09 -6.53 -29.73
N ASP A 25 16.36 -7.39 -30.72
CA ASP A 25 17.69 -7.99 -30.92
C ASP A 25 18.70 -7.00 -31.51
N GLU A 26 18.25 -5.90 -32.12
CA GLU A 26 19.09 -4.88 -32.75
C GLU A 26 19.23 -3.62 -31.91
N ASN A 27 18.41 -3.46 -30.88
CA ASN A 27 18.42 -2.26 -30.04
C ASN A 27 19.37 -2.44 -28.85
N HIS A 28 20.60 -1.96 -29.00
CA HIS A 28 21.62 -2.05 -27.96
C HIS A 28 21.19 -1.41 -26.63
N THR A 29 20.51 -0.28 -26.67
CA THR A 29 20.00 0.38 -25.46
C THR A 29 18.98 -0.48 -24.73
N PHE A 30 18.10 -1.16 -25.47
CA PHE A 30 17.14 -2.09 -24.88
C PHE A 30 17.84 -3.30 -24.26
N GLN A 31 18.87 -3.84 -24.91
CA GLN A 31 19.64 -4.98 -24.42
C GLN A 31 20.45 -4.69 -23.15
N GLU A 32 20.80 -3.43 -22.90
CA GLU A 32 21.45 -3.03 -21.64
C GLU A 32 20.53 -3.18 -20.43
N PHE A 33 19.22 -3.01 -20.60
CA PHE A 33 18.25 -3.02 -19.52
C PHE A 33 17.42 -4.30 -19.46
N PHE A 34 17.25 -4.98 -20.59
CA PHE A 34 16.37 -6.13 -20.70
C PHE A 34 17.11 -7.31 -21.32
N SER A 35 16.80 -8.51 -20.85
CA SER A 35 17.18 -9.76 -21.51
C SER A 35 15.93 -10.48 -22.02
N THR A 36 16.07 -11.16 -23.13
CA THR A 36 15.04 -12.05 -23.68
C THR A 36 15.50 -13.49 -23.52
N GLU A 37 14.80 -14.29 -22.75
CA GLU A 37 15.03 -15.72 -22.57
C GLU A 37 13.70 -16.46 -22.70
N ASP A 38 13.66 -17.51 -23.51
CA ASP A 38 12.48 -18.38 -23.69
C ASP A 38 11.18 -17.62 -23.97
N SER A 39 11.24 -16.62 -24.85
CA SER A 39 10.12 -15.72 -25.17
C SER A 39 9.62 -14.88 -23.97
N GLN A 40 10.45 -14.70 -22.95
CA GLN A 40 10.17 -13.83 -21.81
C GLN A 40 11.14 -12.64 -21.80
N ILE A 41 10.61 -11.46 -21.46
CA ILE A 41 11.40 -10.27 -21.19
C ILE A 41 11.67 -10.17 -19.69
N ARG A 42 12.91 -9.96 -19.34
CA ARG A 42 13.34 -9.70 -17.95
C ARG A 42 14.11 -8.40 -17.89
N VAL A 43 13.88 -7.65 -16.84
CA VAL A 43 14.77 -6.55 -16.47
C VAL A 43 16.08 -7.18 -15.98
N GLN A 44 17.21 -6.87 -16.61
CA GLN A 44 18.51 -7.45 -16.24
C GLN A 44 18.93 -7.13 -14.81
N SER A 45 18.54 -5.94 -14.32
CA SER A 45 18.87 -5.51 -12.98
C SER A 45 17.69 -4.77 -12.35
N SER A 46 17.17 -5.32 -11.25
CA SER A 46 16.15 -4.65 -10.44
C SER A 46 16.67 -3.34 -9.82
N VAL A 47 17.96 -3.22 -9.58
CA VAL A 47 18.59 -2.00 -9.06
C VAL A 47 18.55 -0.92 -10.14
N VAL A 48 18.95 -1.25 -11.37
CA VAL A 48 18.92 -0.30 -12.51
C VAL A 48 17.48 0.13 -12.79
N ALA A 49 16.52 -0.80 -12.84
CA ALA A 49 15.12 -0.47 -13.04
C ALA A 49 14.58 0.49 -11.94
N ARG A 50 14.96 0.24 -10.69
CA ARG A 50 14.58 1.10 -9.56
C ARG A 50 15.19 2.50 -9.70
N GLU A 51 16.47 2.59 -10.03
CA GLU A 51 17.16 3.87 -10.24
C GLU A 51 16.54 4.66 -11.41
N LEU A 52 16.22 3.99 -12.51
CA LEU A 52 15.54 4.64 -13.63
C LEU A 52 14.18 5.21 -13.22
N LEU A 53 13.36 4.44 -12.50
CA LEU A 53 12.06 4.89 -12.00
C LEU A 53 12.20 6.03 -10.99
N PHE A 54 13.18 5.95 -10.10
CA PHE A 54 13.46 6.99 -9.10
C PHE A 54 13.94 8.31 -9.71
N ASN A 55 14.61 8.24 -10.86
CA ASN A 55 15.10 9.41 -11.60
C ASN A 55 14.05 9.99 -12.57
N ILE A 56 12.85 9.41 -12.67
CA ILE A 56 11.75 10.07 -13.37
C ILE A 56 11.40 11.34 -12.60
N GLN A 57 11.72 12.50 -13.20
CA GLN A 57 11.51 13.80 -12.57
C GLN A 57 10.02 14.16 -12.48
N ASP A 58 9.23 13.69 -13.44
CA ASP A 58 7.80 13.91 -13.52
C ASP A 58 7.03 12.61 -13.30
N ILE A 59 6.53 12.44 -12.08
CA ILE A 59 5.75 11.27 -11.69
C ILE A 59 4.47 11.11 -12.53
N SER A 60 3.96 12.18 -13.14
CA SER A 60 2.76 12.12 -13.97
C SER A 60 2.99 11.23 -15.21
N ILE A 61 4.20 11.19 -15.74
CA ILE A 61 4.56 10.29 -16.85
C ILE A 61 4.37 8.83 -16.45
N LEU A 62 4.86 8.47 -15.25
CA LEU A 62 4.72 7.11 -14.72
C LEU A 62 3.25 6.77 -14.50
N THR A 63 2.52 7.64 -13.80
CA THR A 63 1.10 7.38 -13.47
C THR A 63 0.22 7.33 -14.71
N ASN A 64 0.48 8.13 -15.75
CA ASN A 64 -0.23 8.07 -17.02
C ASN A 64 0.04 6.74 -17.76
N ALA A 65 1.29 6.29 -17.80
CA ALA A 65 1.63 4.99 -18.37
C ALA A 65 0.94 3.85 -17.63
N LEU A 66 0.97 3.86 -16.28
CA LEU A 66 0.30 2.86 -15.45
C LEU A 66 -1.23 2.90 -15.60
N THR A 67 -1.81 4.10 -15.73
CA THR A 67 -3.24 4.26 -16.02
C THR A 67 -3.63 3.58 -17.33
N THR A 68 -2.83 3.79 -18.38
CA THR A 68 -3.05 3.15 -19.69
C THR A 68 -3.01 1.63 -19.56
N VAL A 69 -2.02 1.09 -18.86
CA VAL A 69 -1.91 -0.36 -18.61
C VAL A 69 -3.15 -0.87 -17.87
N VAL A 70 -3.54 -0.24 -16.77
CA VAL A 70 -4.72 -0.66 -15.98
C VAL A 70 -6.00 -0.64 -16.81
N GLN A 71 -6.19 0.39 -17.64
CA GLN A 71 -7.36 0.51 -18.52
C GLN A 71 -7.36 -0.55 -19.63
N THR A 72 -6.17 -0.88 -20.17
CA THR A 72 -6.06 -1.86 -21.26
C THR A 72 -6.35 -3.28 -20.79
N ILE A 73 -5.80 -3.69 -19.62
CA ILE A 73 -5.95 -5.07 -19.15
C ILE A 73 -7.05 -5.26 -18.10
N GLY A 74 -7.60 -4.17 -17.58
CA GLY A 74 -8.59 -4.19 -16.50
C GLY A 74 -9.90 -4.92 -16.86
N ASP A 75 -10.28 -4.97 -18.12
CA ASP A 75 -11.47 -5.68 -18.58
C ASP A 75 -11.21 -7.20 -18.77
N SER A 76 -9.97 -7.58 -18.99
CA SER A 76 -9.56 -8.97 -19.25
C SER A 76 -9.00 -9.71 -18.02
N TYR A 77 -9.00 -9.10 -16.86
CA TYR A 77 -8.39 -9.68 -15.65
C TYR A 77 -9.02 -11.00 -15.19
N SER A 78 -10.31 -11.20 -15.48
CA SER A 78 -11.05 -12.42 -15.09
C SER A 78 -10.63 -13.65 -15.87
N THR A 79 -10.10 -13.46 -17.07
CA THR A 79 -9.71 -14.54 -17.99
C THR A 79 -8.21 -14.86 -17.95
N ASN A 80 -7.40 -13.97 -17.37
CA ASN A 80 -5.95 -14.12 -17.34
C ASN A 80 -5.39 -13.82 -15.94
N THR A 81 -4.93 -14.85 -15.24
CA THR A 81 -4.32 -14.73 -13.89
C THR A 81 -3.09 -13.84 -13.87
N PHE A 82 -2.33 -13.81 -14.94
CA PHE A 82 -1.16 -12.95 -15.10
C PHE A 82 -1.56 -11.46 -15.10
N TYR A 83 -2.63 -11.08 -15.80
CA TYR A 83 -3.14 -9.71 -15.75
C TYR A 83 -3.58 -9.30 -14.34
N LYS A 84 -4.19 -10.23 -13.61
CA LYS A 84 -4.58 -9.99 -12.22
C LYS A 84 -3.38 -9.70 -11.31
N GLU A 85 -2.27 -10.40 -11.51
CA GLU A 85 -1.04 -10.17 -10.74
C GLU A 85 -0.37 -8.84 -11.09
N ILE A 86 -0.34 -8.49 -12.40
CA ILE A 86 0.14 -7.19 -12.85
C ILE A 86 -0.69 -6.07 -12.21
N LEU A 87 -2.02 -6.15 -12.29
CA LEU A 87 -2.89 -5.14 -11.71
C LEU A 87 -2.67 -4.98 -10.20
N LYS A 88 -2.57 -6.07 -9.44
CA LYS A 88 -2.26 -6.02 -8.01
C LYS A 88 -0.92 -5.34 -7.73
N SER A 89 0.09 -5.60 -8.55
CA SER A 89 1.41 -4.99 -8.39
C SER A 89 1.39 -3.49 -8.70
N ILE A 90 0.74 -3.08 -9.80
CA ILE A 90 0.61 -1.68 -10.21
C ILE A 90 -0.21 -0.89 -9.20
N LEU A 91 -1.30 -1.47 -8.70
CA LEU A 91 -2.24 -0.79 -7.79
C LEU A 91 -1.77 -0.79 -6.34
N SER A 92 -0.64 -1.42 -6.02
CA SER A 92 -0.08 -1.41 -4.67
C SER A 92 0.49 -0.04 -4.32
N HIS A 93 -0.10 0.64 -3.33
CA HIS A 93 0.35 1.95 -2.87
C HIS A 93 1.80 1.92 -2.35
N SER A 94 2.20 0.85 -1.69
CA SER A 94 3.58 0.69 -1.21
C SER A 94 4.62 0.76 -2.34
N ASN A 95 4.27 0.31 -3.55
CA ASN A 95 5.17 0.41 -4.69
C ASN A 95 5.38 1.87 -5.11
N PHE A 96 4.32 2.70 -5.11
CA PHE A 96 4.45 4.13 -5.39
C PHE A 96 5.34 4.83 -4.36
N VAL A 97 5.13 4.55 -3.07
CA VAL A 97 5.90 5.17 -1.99
C VAL A 97 7.40 4.88 -2.09
N HIS A 98 7.78 3.75 -2.70
CA HIS A 98 9.18 3.40 -2.92
C HIS A 98 9.84 4.13 -4.09
N PHE A 99 9.04 4.59 -5.07
CA PHE A 99 9.56 5.21 -6.31
C PHE A 99 9.44 6.74 -6.33
N VAL A 100 8.76 7.32 -5.35
CA VAL A 100 8.37 8.71 -5.37
C VAL A 100 8.92 9.45 -4.17
N LYS A 101 9.30 10.70 -4.37
CA LYS A 101 9.62 11.59 -3.25
C LYS A 101 8.37 11.78 -2.39
N LYS A 102 8.55 11.75 -1.08
CA LYS A 102 7.45 11.97 -0.13
C LYS A 102 7.19 13.47 -0.01
N ASP A 103 6.53 14.04 -1.00
CA ASP A 103 6.07 15.43 -0.99
C ASP A 103 4.56 15.49 -1.34
N GLU A 104 3.96 16.63 -1.08
CA GLU A 104 2.53 16.85 -1.28
C GLU A 104 2.12 16.74 -2.76
N THR A 105 2.95 17.22 -3.67
CA THR A 105 2.71 17.15 -5.12
C THR A 105 2.61 15.69 -5.58
N SER A 106 3.55 14.87 -5.14
CA SER A 106 3.57 13.44 -5.47
C SER A 106 2.36 12.70 -4.89
N ALA A 107 1.95 13.03 -3.67
CA ALA A 107 0.76 12.45 -3.06
C ALA A 107 -0.50 12.76 -3.87
N MET A 108 -0.64 13.99 -4.38
CA MET A 108 -1.78 14.37 -5.22
C MET A 108 -1.78 13.65 -6.57
N VAL A 109 -0.62 13.52 -7.22
CA VAL A 109 -0.52 12.77 -8.50
C VAL A 109 -0.88 11.30 -8.32
N ILE A 110 -0.50 10.68 -7.18
CA ILE A 110 -0.91 9.31 -6.86
C ILE A 110 -2.42 9.21 -6.65
N LEU A 111 -3.04 10.19 -5.98
CA LEU A 111 -4.50 10.23 -5.83
C LEU A 111 -5.20 10.35 -7.18
N ASP A 112 -4.71 11.19 -8.08
CA ASP A 112 -5.27 11.36 -9.42
C ASP A 112 -5.17 10.05 -10.22
N PHE A 113 -4.07 9.29 -10.06
CA PHE A 113 -3.96 7.95 -10.64
C PHE A 113 -5.09 7.03 -10.14
N TYR A 114 -5.28 6.89 -8.82
CA TYR A 114 -6.36 6.04 -8.27
C TYR A 114 -7.74 6.50 -8.75
N ASN A 115 -7.98 7.80 -8.78
CA ASN A 115 -9.22 8.37 -9.30
C ASN A 115 -9.46 8.01 -10.78
N SER A 116 -8.42 8.01 -11.60
CA SER A 116 -8.52 7.74 -13.04
C SER A 116 -8.85 6.28 -13.35
N VAL A 117 -8.43 5.34 -12.49
CA VAL A 117 -8.63 3.90 -12.71
C VAL A 117 -9.78 3.27 -11.92
N ARG A 118 -10.34 3.97 -10.93
CA ARG A 118 -11.35 3.42 -10.01
C ARG A 118 -12.61 2.85 -10.67
N ASN A 119 -12.90 3.27 -11.90
CA ASN A 119 -14.08 2.84 -12.64
C ASN A 119 -13.83 1.60 -13.52
N THR A 120 -12.59 1.08 -13.57
CA THR A 120 -12.32 -0.16 -14.28
C THR A 120 -12.96 -1.35 -13.54
N PRO A 121 -13.43 -2.39 -14.25
CA PRO A 121 -14.14 -3.53 -13.65
C PRO A 121 -13.34 -4.22 -12.52
N PHE A 122 -12.04 -4.35 -12.68
CA PHE A 122 -11.17 -4.88 -11.62
C PHE A 122 -11.20 -4.01 -10.37
N CYS A 123 -10.92 -2.72 -10.52
CA CYS A 123 -10.83 -1.79 -9.39
C CYS A 123 -12.17 -1.64 -8.65
N GLN A 124 -13.30 -1.64 -9.37
CA GLN A 124 -14.62 -1.54 -8.77
C GLN A 124 -14.96 -2.71 -7.84
N ASN A 125 -14.42 -3.91 -8.13
CA ASN A 125 -14.81 -5.14 -7.45
C ASN A 125 -13.76 -5.68 -6.47
N ASP A 126 -12.53 -5.17 -6.49
CA ASP A 126 -11.46 -5.64 -5.62
C ASP A 126 -11.42 -4.81 -4.32
N PRO A 127 -11.67 -5.41 -3.14
CA PRO A 127 -11.55 -4.72 -1.86
C PRO A 127 -10.14 -4.20 -1.60
N LEU A 128 -9.10 -4.86 -2.12
CA LEU A 128 -7.71 -4.41 -1.98
C LEU A 128 -7.43 -3.12 -2.75
N PHE A 129 -8.06 -2.93 -3.92
CA PHE A 129 -7.94 -1.66 -4.63
C PHE A 129 -8.41 -0.48 -3.76
N TRP A 130 -9.58 -0.61 -3.14
CA TRP A 130 -10.15 0.44 -2.30
C TRP A 130 -9.34 0.67 -1.02
N GLU A 131 -8.73 -0.37 -0.49
CA GLU A 131 -7.79 -0.29 0.64
C GLU A 131 -6.52 0.47 0.25
N GLN A 132 -5.92 0.18 -0.91
CA GLN A 132 -4.73 0.88 -1.42
C GLN A 132 -5.06 2.35 -1.73
N PHE A 133 -6.23 2.62 -2.29
CA PHE A 133 -6.69 3.99 -2.52
C PHE A 133 -6.89 4.74 -1.19
N ALA A 134 -7.48 4.11 -0.17
CA ALA A 134 -7.57 4.70 1.16
C ALA A 134 -6.19 5.03 1.74
N SER A 135 -5.21 4.16 1.55
CA SER A 135 -3.82 4.39 1.97
C SER A 135 -3.22 5.64 1.29
N ALA A 136 -3.45 5.82 -0.01
CA ALA A 136 -3.04 7.03 -0.74
C ALA A 136 -3.74 8.29 -0.21
N CYS A 137 -5.05 8.20 0.09
CA CYS A 137 -5.81 9.30 0.68
C CYS A 137 -5.26 9.70 2.08
N ILE A 138 -4.90 8.72 2.91
CA ILE A 138 -4.30 8.97 4.24
C ILE A 138 -2.98 9.73 4.08
N ASP A 139 -2.11 9.29 3.17
CA ASP A 139 -0.80 9.92 2.94
C ASP A 139 -0.93 11.36 2.38
N ALA A 140 -2.02 11.64 1.68
CA ALA A 140 -2.36 12.96 1.19
C ALA A 140 -3.21 13.80 2.17
N ASN A 141 -3.44 13.34 3.40
CA ASN A 141 -4.31 13.97 4.41
C ASN A 141 -5.77 14.19 3.95
N ARG A 142 -6.27 13.35 3.02
CA ARG A 142 -7.63 13.38 2.50
C ARG A 142 -8.53 12.41 3.28
N PHE A 143 -8.72 12.69 4.57
CA PHE A 143 -9.39 11.76 5.51
C PHE A 143 -10.85 11.46 5.17
N PRO A 144 -11.70 12.41 4.71
CA PRO A 144 -13.07 12.08 4.29
C PRO A 144 -13.11 11.10 3.12
N GLU A 145 -12.22 11.27 2.15
CA GLU A 145 -12.09 10.36 0.99
C GLU A 145 -11.55 8.99 1.43
N ALA A 146 -10.57 8.96 2.36
CA ALA A 146 -10.04 7.73 2.92
C ALA A 146 -11.13 6.90 3.61
N GLU A 147 -11.98 7.55 4.41
CA GLU A 147 -13.12 6.90 5.08
C GLU A 147 -14.09 6.29 4.07
N SER A 148 -14.41 7.03 3.00
CA SER A 148 -15.29 6.54 1.92
C SER A 148 -14.70 5.32 1.22
N CYS A 149 -13.40 5.34 0.93
CA CYS A 149 -12.68 4.23 0.32
C CYS A 149 -12.68 3.00 1.24
N LEU A 150 -12.44 3.16 2.54
CA LEU A 150 -12.47 2.07 3.52
C LEU A 150 -13.86 1.45 3.65
N LYS A 151 -14.92 2.27 3.72
CA LYS A 151 -16.31 1.78 3.70
C LYS A 151 -16.59 0.94 2.44
N THR A 152 -16.09 1.39 1.29
CA THR A 152 -16.23 0.65 0.04
C THR A 152 -15.44 -0.66 0.08
N ALA A 153 -14.20 -0.65 0.59
CA ALA A 153 -13.37 -1.84 0.75
C ALA A 153 -14.06 -2.91 1.61
N PHE A 154 -14.61 -2.53 2.77
CA PHE A 154 -15.37 -3.43 3.64
C PHE A 154 -16.65 -3.96 2.95
N SER A 155 -17.38 -3.11 2.26
CA SER A 155 -18.57 -3.51 1.51
C SER A 155 -18.22 -4.53 0.42
N LYS A 156 -17.14 -4.32 -0.32
CA LYS A 156 -16.69 -5.30 -1.35
C LYS A 156 -16.18 -6.58 -0.72
N ALA A 157 -15.45 -6.49 0.39
CA ALA A 157 -14.98 -7.66 1.13
C ALA A 157 -16.13 -8.55 1.63
N SER A 158 -17.21 -7.95 2.11
CA SER A 158 -18.36 -8.67 2.69
C SER A 158 -19.14 -9.53 1.71
N ILE A 159 -19.06 -9.25 0.41
CA ILE A 159 -19.77 -10.01 -0.65
C ILE A 159 -18.92 -11.14 -1.24
N ILE A 160 -17.63 -11.23 -0.89
CA ILE A 160 -16.74 -12.28 -1.36
C ILE A 160 -16.72 -13.43 -0.33
N PRO A 161 -17.25 -14.62 -0.67
CA PRO A 161 -17.28 -15.75 0.27
C PRO A 161 -15.89 -16.14 0.75
N GLY A 162 -15.72 -16.24 2.07
CA GLY A 162 -14.44 -16.65 2.70
C GLY A 162 -13.35 -15.58 2.68
N TYR A 163 -13.61 -14.38 2.18
CA TYR A 163 -12.62 -13.30 2.23
C TYR A 163 -12.47 -12.74 3.64
N VAL A 164 -11.24 -12.70 4.13
CA VAL A 164 -10.90 -12.13 5.44
C VAL A 164 -10.21 -10.78 5.23
N PRO A 165 -10.82 -9.65 5.63
CA PRO A 165 -10.34 -8.32 5.30
C PRO A 165 -9.25 -7.80 6.25
N TYR A 166 -8.25 -8.62 6.64
CA TYR A 166 -7.22 -8.23 7.60
C TYR A 166 -6.38 -7.03 7.15
N GLN A 167 -6.14 -6.88 5.84
CA GLN A 167 -5.42 -5.72 5.29
C GLN A 167 -6.27 -4.45 5.42
N VAL A 168 -7.57 -4.52 5.10
CA VAL A 168 -8.50 -3.39 5.25
C VAL A 168 -8.60 -2.94 6.70
N GLU A 169 -8.64 -3.90 7.64
CA GLU A 169 -8.65 -3.62 9.08
C GLU A 169 -7.36 -2.91 9.53
N THR A 170 -6.22 -3.31 9.01
CA THR A 170 -4.94 -2.65 9.31
C THR A 170 -4.91 -1.20 8.81
N VAL A 171 -5.42 -0.95 7.59
CA VAL A 171 -5.50 0.43 7.07
C VAL A 171 -6.57 1.24 7.81
N GLN A 172 -7.65 0.61 8.28
CA GLN A 172 -8.62 1.27 9.16
C GLN A 172 -7.97 1.73 10.48
N ALA A 173 -7.15 0.88 11.10
CA ALA A 173 -6.39 1.26 12.30
C ALA A 173 -5.45 2.46 12.02
N ARG A 174 -4.75 2.42 10.88
CA ARG A 174 -3.89 3.52 10.44
C ARG A 174 -4.68 4.81 10.20
N TYR A 175 -5.84 4.72 9.55
CA TYR A 175 -6.73 5.84 9.33
C TYR A 175 -7.14 6.52 10.64
N ILE A 176 -7.60 5.75 11.64
CA ILE A 176 -8.03 6.26 12.93
C ILE A 176 -6.92 7.09 13.61
N LEU A 177 -5.69 6.53 13.64
CA LEU A 177 -4.56 7.21 14.26
C LEU A 177 -4.15 8.48 13.49
N ASN A 178 -4.05 8.43 12.17
CA ASN A 178 -3.61 9.57 11.38
C ASN A 178 -4.67 10.68 11.30
N ALA A 179 -5.95 10.33 11.24
CA ALA A 179 -7.04 11.31 11.34
C ALA A 179 -7.03 12.01 12.70
N PHE A 180 -6.77 11.26 13.78
CA PHE A 180 -6.63 11.83 15.12
C PHE A 180 -5.44 12.79 15.19
N ILE A 181 -4.25 12.39 14.67
CA ILE A 181 -3.06 13.24 14.65
C ILE A 181 -3.33 14.54 13.89
N TYR A 182 -3.94 14.43 12.71
CA TYR A 182 -4.25 15.59 11.86
C TYR A 182 -5.19 16.58 12.54
N ASN A 183 -6.22 16.07 13.20
CA ASN A 183 -7.23 16.90 13.88
C ASN A 183 -6.78 17.42 15.24
N PHE A 184 -5.71 16.88 15.82
CA PHE A 184 -5.27 17.19 17.18
C PHE A 184 -5.02 18.69 17.40
N SER A 185 -4.45 19.38 16.43
CA SER A 185 -4.12 20.81 16.50
C SER A 185 -5.30 21.72 16.21
N THR A 186 -6.37 21.21 15.58
CA THR A 186 -7.52 22.00 15.11
C THR A 186 -8.77 21.87 16.01
N HIS A 187 -8.80 20.87 16.87
CA HIS A 187 -9.92 20.58 17.75
C HIS A 187 -9.49 20.50 19.22
N THR A 188 -10.40 20.84 20.12
CA THR A 188 -10.16 20.58 21.55
C THR A 188 -10.25 19.08 21.79
N THR A 189 -9.08 18.47 22.04
CA THR A 189 -8.97 17.03 22.26
C THR A 189 -8.97 16.72 23.74
N SER A 190 -9.81 15.81 24.20
CA SER A 190 -9.86 15.31 25.57
C SER A 190 -9.00 14.05 25.75
N ALA A 191 -8.70 13.72 26.99
CA ALA A 191 -8.05 12.44 27.34
C ALA A 191 -8.89 11.22 26.90
N GLU A 192 -10.22 11.34 26.97
CA GLU A 192 -11.15 10.29 26.54
C GLU A 192 -11.05 10.04 25.03
N ASP A 193 -10.90 11.11 24.22
CA ASP A 193 -10.71 10.98 22.77
C ASP A 193 -9.41 10.24 22.44
N VAL A 194 -8.34 10.49 23.21
CA VAL A 194 -7.07 9.76 23.06
C VAL A 194 -7.27 8.27 23.32
N ILE A 195 -7.89 7.92 24.44
CA ILE A 195 -8.12 6.52 24.82
C ILE A 195 -9.05 5.82 23.83
N LYS A 196 -10.10 6.50 23.37
CA LYS A 196 -10.99 5.96 22.33
C LYS A 196 -10.26 5.71 21.02
N CYS A 197 -9.44 6.64 20.57
CA CYS A 197 -8.61 6.48 19.38
C CYS A 197 -7.69 5.26 19.52
N LEU A 198 -7.00 5.12 20.66
CA LEU A 198 -6.09 4.02 20.94
C LEU A 198 -6.81 2.67 20.90
N ASN A 199 -7.94 2.54 21.63
CA ASN A 199 -8.70 1.30 21.73
C ASN A 199 -9.29 0.90 20.37
N SER A 200 -9.90 1.85 19.66
CA SER A 200 -10.51 1.58 18.35
C SER A 200 -9.47 1.14 17.32
N SER A 201 -8.31 1.80 17.28
CA SER A 201 -7.24 1.37 16.35
C SER A 201 -6.66 0.00 16.73
N TYR A 202 -6.53 -0.30 18.02
CA TYR A 202 -6.07 -1.58 18.52
C TYR A 202 -7.03 -2.73 18.14
N GLU A 203 -8.35 -2.53 18.31
CA GLU A 203 -9.37 -3.50 17.96
C GLU A 203 -9.28 -3.89 16.47
N HIS A 204 -9.16 -2.90 15.57
CA HIS A 204 -9.00 -3.15 14.15
C HIS A 204 -7.69 -3.89 13.84
N LEU A 205 -6.58 -3.45 14.45
CA LEU A 205 -5.25 -4.00 14.18
C LEU A 205 -5.14 -5.49 14.52
N PHE A 206 -5.83 -5.94 15.57
CA PHE A 206 -5.73 -7.31 16.08
C PHE A 206 -6.96 -8.17 15.84
N LYS A 207 -7.96 -7.68 15.13
CA LYS A 207 -9.21 -8.42 14.86
C LYS A 207 -8.98 -9.79 14.19
N TYR A 208 -7.99 -9.87 13.30
CA TYR A 208 -7.63 -11.11 12.59
C TYR A 208 -6.19 -11.53 12.87
N TYR A 209 -5.72 -11.30 14.09
CA TYR A 209 -4.34 -11.57 14.49
C TYR A 209 -3.92 -13.01 14.22
N ASP A 210 -4.80 -13.97 14.50
CA ASP A 210 -4.51 -15.41 14.37
C ASP A 210 -4.73 -15.96 12.95
N HIS A 211 -5.10 -15.10 11.99
CA HIS A 211 -5.28 -15.57 10.62
C HIS A 211 -3.91 -15.89 10.00
N PRO A 212 -3.73 -17.08 9.37
CA PRO A 212 -2.42 -17.56 8.90
C PRO A 212 -1.80 -16.64 7.83
N ASP A 213 -2.63 -15.96 7.02
CA ASP A 213 -2.17 -15.06 5.98
C ASP A 213 -1.95 -13.61 6.48
N ASN A 214 -2.26 -13.35 7.76
CA ASN A 214 -2.06 -12.03 8.35
C ASN A 214 -0.57 -11.79 8.60
N ILE A 215 0.04 -11.04 7.69
CA ILE A 215 1.44 -10.66 7.80
C ILE A 215 1.55 -9.49 8.79
N LEU A 216 1.96 -9.77 10.01
CA LEU A 216 2.15 -8.76 11.07
C LEU A 216 3.12 -7.63 10.68
N ALA A 217 3.86 -7.77 9.57
CA ALA A 217 4.63 -6.68 8.99
C ALA A 217 3.78 -5.40 8.77
N TYR A 218 2.48 -5.53 8.52
CA TYR A 218 1.57 -4.38 8.41
C TYR A 218 1.41 -3.62 9.74
N VAL A 219 1.53 -4.31 10.87
CA VAL A 219 1.48 -3.69 12.20
C VAL A 219 2.62 -2.69 12.39
N PHE A 220 3.79 -2.93 11.78
CA PHE A 220 4.91 -1.99 11.80
C PHE A 220 4.58 -0.65 11.14
N ASN A 221 3.78 -0.66 10.08
CA ASN A 221 3.38 0.57 9.39
C ASN A 221 2.51 1.48 10.28
N VAL A 222 1.85 0.91 11.27
CA VAL A 222 0.97 1.63 12.20
C VAL A 222 1.72 2.10 13.45
N SER A 223 2.81 1.45 13.83
CA SER A 223 3.55 1.72 15.07
C SER A 223 4.08 3.16 15.18
N LYS A 224 4.50 3.75 14.07
CA LYS A 224 4.95 5.15 14.02
C LYS A 224 3.81 6.10 14.41
N SER A 225 2.59 5.83 13.96
CA SER A 225 1.42 6.66 14.29
C SER A 225 1.07 6.57 15.79
N TYR A 226 1.24 5.41 16.42
CA TYR A 226 1.09 5.30 17.88
C TYR A 226 2.10 6.17 18.63
N ALA A 227 3.36 6.18 18.21
CA ALA A 227 4.37 7.01 18.83
C ALA A 227 4.06 8.50 18.68
N GLU A 228 3.50 8.91 17.55
CA GLU A 228 3.10 10.30 17.30
C GLU A 228 1.89 10.69 18.16
N VAL A 229 0.86 9.85 18.29
CA VAL A 229 -0.27 10.06 19.21
C VAL A 229 0.25 10.23 20.63
N TRP A 230 1.20 9.38 21.08
CA TRP A 230 1.81 9.54 22.41
C TRP A 230 2.48 10.89 22.60
N LYS A 231 3.31 11.33 21.66
CA LYS A 231 4.00 12.61 21.75
C LYS A 231 3.04 13.78 21.89
N LEU A 232 1.95 13.76 21.12
CA LEU A 232 0.96 14.82 21.13
C LEU A 232 0.11 14.84 22.39
N SER A 233 -0.26 13.67 22.91
CA SER A 233 -1.33 13.53 23.89
C SER A 233 -0.90 13.25 25.32
N LYS A 234 0.37 12.89 25.59
CA LYS A 234 0.84 12.46 26.91
C LYS A 234 0.56 13.44 28.03
N SER A 235 0.51 14.73 27.75
CA SER A 235 0.24 15.79 28.73
C SER A 235 -1.25 15.92 29.10
N LEU A 236 -2.15 15.31 28.32
CA LEU A 236 -3.59 15.30 28.58
C LEU A 236 -4.01 14.13 29.48
N LEU A 237 -3.18 13.09 29.58
CA LEU A 237 -3.52 11.83 30.22
C LEU A 237 -3.19 11.85 31.72
N ASP A 238 -4.07 11.29 32.52
CA ASP A 238 -3.83 10.99 33.94
C ASP A 238 -2.95 9.70 34.08
N GLY A 239 -2.57 9.38 35.33
CA GLY A 239 -1.70 8.23 35.61
C GLY A 239 -2.28 6.88 35.16
N ASN A 240 -3.61 6.69 35.27
CA ASN A 240 -4.28 5.46 34.85
C ASN A 240 -4.31 5.35 33.33
N GLN A 241 -4.62 6.45 32.64
CA GLN A 241 -4.66 6.54 31.19
C GLN A 241 -3.26 6.36 30.56
N ILE A 242 -2.23 6.93 31.19
CA ILE A 242 -0.83 6.69 30.82
C ILE A 242 -0.49 5.20 30.93
N PHE A 243 -0.86 4.56 32.04
CA PHE A 243 -0.64 3.14 32.22
C PHE A 243 -1.37 2.30 31.17
N GLN A 244 -2.62 2.63 30.86
CA GLN A 244 -3.41 1.96 29.83
C GLN A 244 -2.73 2.11 28.44
N PHE A 245 -2.32 3.32 28.07
CA PHE A 245 -1.63 3.58 26.81
C PHE A 245 -0.34 2.75 26.71
N GLN A 246 0.50 2.80 27.74
CA GLN A 246 1.75 2.04 27.79
C GLN A 246 1.53 0.52 27.76
N SER A 247 0.46 0.03 28.39
CA SER A 247 0.10 -1.38 28.37
C SER A 247 -0.29 -1.85 26.97
N THR A 248 -1.10 -1.06 26.25
CA THR A 248 -1.46 -1.34 24.86
C THR A 248 -0.23 -1.37 23.94
N ILE A 249 0.66 -0.39 24.04
CA ILE A 249 1.90 -0.36 23.25
C ILE A 249 2.79 -1.56 23.58
N ARG A 250 2.91 -1.91 24.86
CA ARG A 250 3.69 -3.08 25.28
C ARG A 250 3.13 -4.38 24.70
N GLU A 251 1.81 -4.52 24.67
CA GLU A 251 1.19 -5.69 24.05
C GLU A 251 1.44 -5.76 22.56
N ILE A 252 1.30 -4.64 21.83
CA ILE A 252 1.66 -4.56 20.40
C ILE A 252 3.11 -5.02 20.18
N LEU A 253 4.05 -4.48 20.96
CA LEU A 253 5.47 -4.84 20.84
C LEU A 253 5.74 -6.31 21.17
N ASN A 254 5.08 -6.87 22.20
CA ASN A 254 5.23 -8.27 22.55
C ASN A 254 4.74 -9.19 21.43
N ARG A 255 3.60 -8.87 20.82
CA ARG A 255 3.05 -9.64 19.69
C ARG A 255 3.97 -9.57 18.47
N LEU A 256 4.50 -8.38 18.16
CA LEU A 256 5.50 -8.20 17.09
C LEU A 256 6.78 -8.99 17.36
N LYS A 257 7.28 -8.96 18.60
CA LYS A 257 8.46 -9.73 19.00
C LYS A 257 8.24 -11.23 18.83
N SER A 258 7.08 -11.74 19.25
CA SER A 258 6.72 -13.15 19.07
C SER A 258 6.69 -13.54 17.60
N TYR A 259 6.11 -12.70 16.74
CA TYR A 259 6.10 -12.91 15.29
C TYR A 259 7.50 -12.96 14.69
N CYS A 260 8.38 -12.02 15.07
CA CYS A 260 9.77 -12.01 14.59
C CYS A 260 10.53 -13.29 15.00
N ILE A 261 10.33 -13.77 16.22
CA ILE A 261 10.94 -15.02 16.69
C ILE A 261 10.42 -16.21 15.86
N THR A 262 9.11 -16.28 15.61
CA THR A 262 8.49 -17.39 14.89
C THR A 262 8.87 -17.42 13.41
N THR A 263 9.03 -16.25 12.78
CA THR A 263 9.32 -16.14 11.33
C THR A 263 10.81 -16.00 11.00
N GLY A 264 11.68 -15.91 12.02
CA GLY A 264 13.12 -15.64 11.82
C GLY A 264 13.42 -14.22 11.31
N ASN A 265 12.42 -13.34 11.25
CA ASN A 265 12.63 -11.94 10.90
C ASN A 265 13.23 -11.18 12.08
N THR A 266 14.21 -10.31 11.81
CA THR A 266 14.80 -9.44 12.84
C THR A 266 14.04 -8.13 12.92
N LEU A 267 13.74 -7.66 14.14
CA LEU A 267 13.18 -6.32 14.39
C LEU A 267 14.08 -5.18 13.87
N GLU A 268 15.37 -5.45 13.74
CA GLU A 268 16.41 -4.50 13.30
C GLU A 268 16.19 -3.98 11.86
N ASN A 269 15.51 -4.76 11.01
CA ASN A 269 15.17 -4.36 9.65
C ASN A 269 13.77 -3.70 9.56
N SER A 270 13.15 -3.44 10.69
CA SER A 270 11.83 -2.83 10.74
C SER A 270 11.94 -1.31 10.82
N PRO A 271 11.09 -0.55 10.08
CA PRO A 271 11.00 0.91 10.19
C PRO A 271 10.63 1.41 11.59
N VAL A 272 10.33 0.52 12.54
CA VAL A 272 10.06 0.85 13.96
C VAL A 272 11.33 1.19 14.73
N TYR A 273 12.51 0.73 14.26
CA TYR A 273 13.79 0.96 14.92
C TYR A 273 14.59 2.14 14.34
N ILE A 274 14.05 2.84 13.34
CA ILE A 274 14.59 4.08 12.82
C ILE A 274 13.71 5.25 13.32
#